data_4070e14e6b320475464c7b843385a4e5
#
_entry.id   4070e14e6b320475464c7b843385a4e5
#
_cell.length_a   1.000
_cell.length_b   1.000
_cell.length_c   1.000
_cell.angle_alpha   90.00
_cell.angle_beta   90.00
_cell.angle_gamma   90.00
#
_symmetry.space_group_name_H-M   'P 1'
#
loop_
_entity.id
_entity.type
_entity.pdbx_description
1 polymer ?
#
loop_
_entity_poly.entity_id
_entity_poly.type
_entity_poly.pdbx_seq_one_letter_code
_entity_poly.pdbx_strand_id
1 'polypeptide(L)'
;MEFVPDVGHQAMLVDVRKLKQGANVVDIVDKALRMGEGHQLKKLENVAKAVNALEDEISALSDEELKGQTAKFKQRLDNGENLDKLMPEAFATVREVSKRTLGQRHFDVQLMGGAALHWGNIAEMKTGEGKTLVATLPSYLNALEGKGVHVVTVNDYLASYQSELMGRIYRFLGMNVGCIITDQKPAERRKQYNADITYGTNNEFGFDYLRDNMAWEKADLVQRGHHYAIVDEVDSILIDEARTPLII
;
A
#
# COMPACT_ATOMS: atom_id res chain seq x y z
N MET A 1 -27.58 12.65 -10.15
CA MET A 1 -26.98 13.56 -9.17
C MET A 1 -25.54 13.12 -9.02
N GLU A 2 -24.67 13.86 -9.71
CA GLU A 2 -23.25 13.51 -9.86
C GLU A 2 -22.53 13.62 -8.53
N PHE A 3 -21.86 12.56 -8.13
CA PHE A 3 -20.82 12.61 -7.12
C PHE A 3 -19.51 12.18 -7.79
N VAL A 4 -18.82 13.15 -8.37
CA VAL A 4 -17.42 12.99 -8.77
C VAL A 4 -16.60 13.38 -7.55
N PRO A 5 -15.84 12.46 -6.94
CA PRO A 5 -14.87 12.87 -5.92
C PRO A 5 -13.76 13.63 -6.62
N ASP A 6 -13.45 14.80 -6.07
CA ASP A 6 -12.32 15.63 -6.46
C ASP A 6 -11.01 14.87 -6.23
N VAL A 7 -10.47 14.28 -7.30
CA VAL A 7 -9.15 13.60 -7.29
C VAL A 7 -8.12 14.63 -7.74
N GLY A 8 -7.92 15.64 -6.92
CA GLY A 8 -6.86 16.62 -7.08
C GLY A 8 -5.48 16.12 -6.66
N HIS A 9 -5.04 14.95 -7.15
CA HIS A 9 -3.66 14.51 -7.00
C HIS A 9 -3.07 14.21 -8.37
N GLN A 10 -2.23 15.12 -8.84
CA GLN A 10 -1.37 14.85 -10.01
C GLN A 10 -0.41 13.71 -9.64
N ALA A 11 -0.59 12.55 -10.25
CA ALA A 11 0.35 11.45 -10.17
C ALA A 11 1.69 11.90 -10.77
N MET A 12 2.73 11.99 -9.96
CA MET A 12 4.08 12.34 -10.39
C MET A 12 4.94 11.09 -10.38
N LEU A 13 5.45 10.71 -11.54
CA LEU A 13 6.29 9.52 -11.72
C LEU A 13 7.65 9.76 -11.07
N VAL A 14 7.98 9.02 -10.01
CA VAL A 14 9.30 9.05 -9.38
C VAL A 14 10.10 7.83 -9.86
N ASP A 15 11.02 8.04 -10.81
CA ASP A 15 11.93 7.00 -11.30
C ASP A 15 13.09 6.79 -10.31
N VAL A 16 12.97 5.83 -9.43
CA VAL A 16 13.96 5.50 -8.40
C VAL A 16 15.29 4.99 -9.00
N ARG A 17 15.31 4.61 -10.29
CA ARG A 17 16.50 4.04 -10.98
C ARG A 17 17.57 5.06 -11.30
N LYS A 18 17.23 6.35 -11.44
CA LYS A 18 18.18 7.40 -11.84
C LYS A 18 19.09 7.91 -10.73
N LEU A 19 18.99 7.35 -9.54
CA LEU A 19 19.73 7.77 -8.35
C LEU A 19 21.21 7.37 -8.32
N LYS A 20 21.71 6.60 -9.30
CA LYS A 20 23.08 6.03 -9.27
C LYS A 20 23.94 6.31 -10.51
N GLN A 21 23.53 7.13 -11.46
CA GLN A 21 24.37 7.43 -12.63
C GLN A 21 24.89 8.86 -12.64
N GLY A 22 26.21 8.95 -12.66
CA GLY A 22 26.96 10.20 -12.68
C GLY A 22 26.67 11.07 -13.90
N ALA A 23 26.85 12.37 -13.71
CA ALA A 23 26.55 13.45 -14.63
C ALA A 23 27.20 13.26 -16.01
N ASN A 24 26.36 13.17 -17.02
CA ASN A 24 26.70 13.57 -18.38
C ASN A 24 25.67 14.61 -18.83
N VAL A 25 26.16 15.57 -19.65
CA VAL A 25 25.44 16.73 -20.17
C VAL A 25 24.09 16.32 -20.76
N VAL A 26 23.03 16.42 -19.95
CA VAL A 26 21.65 16.19 -20.36
C VAL A 26 20.93 17.52 -20.32
N ASP A 27 20.36 17.85 -21.45
CA ASP A 27 19.54 18.95 -21.86
C ASP A 27 18.95 19.85 -20.74
N ILE A 28 19.00 21.15 -20.98
CA ILE A 28 18.35 22.19 -20.15
C ILE A 28 16.86 21.92 -19.98
N VAL A 29 16.20 21.27 -20.95
CA VAL A 29 14.79 20.85 -20.91
C VAL A 29 14.56 19.74 -19.87
N ASP A 30 15.44 18.74 -19.81
CA ASP A 30 15.41 17.68 -18.79
C ASP A 30 15.62 18.25 -17.37
N LYS A 31 16.46 19.28 -17.27
CA LYS A 31 16.71 19.96 -16.00
C LYS A 31 15.52 20.82 -15.55
N ALA A 32 14.80 21.43 -16.48
CA ALA A 32 13.59 22.19 -16.21
C ALA A 32 12.40 21.27 -15.83
N LEU A 33 12.26 20.13 -16.50
CA LEU A 33 11.25 19.11 -16.17
C LEU A 33 11.50 18.44 -14.81
N ARG A 34 12.77 18.46 -14.33
CA ARG A 34 13.18 17.88 -13.04
C ARG A 34 13.23 18.87 -11.88
N MET A 35 12.84 20.13 -12.07
CA MET A 35 12.94 21.16 -11.02
C MET A 35 12.12 20.87 -9.74
N GLY A 36 11.24 19.86 -9.72
CA GLY A 36 10.55 19.35 -8.52
C GLY A 36 11.10 18.05 -7.96
N GLU A 37 11.78 17.23 -8.79
CA GLU A 37 12.23 15.86 -8.42
C GLU A 37 13.22 15.85 -7.25
N GLY A 38 14.15 16.79 -7.21
CA GLY A 38 15.16 16.88 -6.15
C GLY A 38 14.59 17.13 -4.75
N HIS A 39 13.48 17.86 -4.66
CA HIS A 39 12.80 18.10 -3.39
C HIS A 39 12.05 16.85 -2.92
N GLN A 40 11.33 16.18 -3.83
CA GLN A 40 10.62 14.94 -3.54
C GLN A 40 11.60 13.82 -3.14
N LEU A 41 12.69 13.68 -3.90
CA LEU A 41 13.73 12.71 -3.57
C LEU A 41 14.30 12.94 -2.17
N LYS A 42 14.66 14.19 -1.83
CA LYS A 42 15.17 14.53 -0.51
C LYS A 42 14.15 14.23 0.60
N LYS A 43 12.86 14.42 0.34
CA LYS A 43 11.78 14.06 1.27
C LYS A 43 11.75 12.55 1.51
N LEU A 44 11.84 11.74 0.45
CA LEU A 44 11.91 10.27 0.53
C LEU A 44 13.15 9.77 1.27
N GLU A 45 14.33 10.34 0.96
CA GLU A 45 15.58 10.03 1.68
C GLU A 45 15.48 10.35 3.17
N ASN A 46 14.82 11.45 3.53
CA ASN A 46 14.63 11.80 4.94
C ASN A 46 13.75 10.79 5.68
N VAL A 47 12.73 10.23 5.02
CA VAL A 47 11.93 9.13 5.59
C VAL A 47 12.83 7.91 5.86
N ALA A 48 13.63 7.49 4.86
CA ALA A 48 14.53 6.35 5.03
C ALA A 48 15.53 6.58 6.18
N LYS A 49 16.09 7.79 6.29
CA LYS A 49 17.00 8.15 7.39
C LYS A 49 16.29 8.11 8.75
N ALA A 50 15.05 8.62 8.83
CA ALA A 50 14.28 8.60 10.07
C ALA A 50 13.93 7.16 10.51
N VAL A 51 13.55 6.30 9.54
CA VAL A 51 13.32 4.87 9.81
C VAL A 51 14.60 4.17 10.28
N ASN A 52 15.75 4.45 9.65
CA ASN A 52 17.03 3.87 10.03
C ASN A 52 17.47 4.31 11.44
N ALA A 53 17.18 5.55 11.81
CA ALA A 53 17.50 6.06 13.16
C ALA A 53 16.72 5.34 14.28
N LEU A 54 15.58 4.71 13.96
CA LEU A 54 14.76 3.96 14.91
C LEU A 54 15.09 2.46 14.95
N GLU A 55 15.99 1.98 14.08
CA GLU A 55 16.22 0.54 13.90
C GLU A 55 16.66 -0.16 15.18
N ASP A 56 17.63 0.42 15.91
CA ASP A 56 18.16 -0.17 17.14
C ASP A 56 17.09 -0.21 18.24
N GLU A 57 16.30 0.85 18.38
CA GLU A 57 15.21 0.93 19.35
C GLU A 57 14.13 -0.12 19.07
N ILE A 58 13.65 -0.20 17.83
CA ILE A 58 12.58 -1.10 17.44
C ILE A 58 13.06 -2.58 17.45
N SER A 59 14.30 -2.84 17.06
CA SER A 59 14.88 -4.19 17.10
C SER A 59 15.08 -4.74 18.51
N ALA A 60 15.22 -3.87 19.50
CA ALA A 60 15.34 -4.24 20.91
C ALA A 60 13.99 -4.64 21.56
N LEU A 61 12.86 -4.31 20.93
CA LEU A 61 11.54 -4.63 21.45
C LEU A 61 11.29 -6.15 21.43
N SER A 62 10.62 -6.65 22.47
CA SER A 62 10.08 -8.00 22.49
C SER A 62 8.94 -8.17 21.49
N ASP A 63 8.56 -9.41 21.18
CA ASP A 63 7.43 -9.68 20.28
C ASP A 63 6.10 -9.12 20.81
N GLU A 64 5.91 -9.14 22.12
CA GLU A 64 4.73 -8.56 22.79
C GLU A 64 4.69 -7.04 22.65
N GLU A 65 5.82 -6.38 22.79
CA GLU A 65 5.93 -4.93 22.63
C GLU A 65 5.73 -4.51 21.18
N LEU A 66 6.25 -5.30 20.21
CA LEU A 66 6.00 -5.07 18.77
C LEU A 66 4.52 -5.24 18.42
N LYS A 67 3.86 -6.30 18.91
CA LYS A 67 2.40 -6.48 18.74
C LYS A 67 1.60 -5.32 19.32
N GLY A 68 2.09 -4.74 20.41
CA GLY A 68 1.48 -3.58 21.07
C GLY A 68 1.59 -2.27 20.29
N GLN A 69 2.49 -2.18 19.30
CA GLN A 69 2.70 -0.92 18.53
C GLN A 69 1.43 -0.47 17.78
N THR A 70 0.69 -1.42 17.20
CA THR A 70 -0.56 -1.08 16.48
C THR A 70 -1.57 -0.35 17.38
N ALA A 71 -1.75 -0.81 18.61
CA ALA A 71 -2.66 -0.14 19.55
C ALA A 71 -2.16 1.27 19.92
N LYS A 72 -0.85 1.45 20.12
CA LYS A 72 -0.24 2.75 20.39
C LYS A 72 -0.42 3.71 19.20
N PHE A 73 -0.22 3.25 17.97
CA PHE A 73 -0.41 4.08 16.78
C PHE A 73 -1.87 4.49 16.60
N LYS A 74 -2.82 3.56 16.78
CA LYS A 74 -4.25 3.88 16.73
C LYS A 74 -4.63 4.92 17.79
N GLN A 75 -4.15 4.78 19.01
CA GLN A 75 -4.38 5.77 20.08
C GLN A 75 -3.81 7.15 19.71
N ARG A 76 -2.64 7.24 19.08
CA ARG A 76 -2.04 8.51 18.63
C ARG A 76 -2.88 9.16 17.51
N LEU A 77 -3.43 8.34 16.58
CA LEU A 77 -4.37 8.84 15.57
C LEU A 77 -5.66 9.37 16.19
N ASP A 78 -6.22 8.67 17.17
CA ASP A 78 -7.42 9.11 17.91
C ASP A 78 -7.17 10.43 18.66
N ASN A 79 -5.92 10.68 19.07
CA ASN A 79 -5.48 11.94 19.69
C ASN A 79 -5.17 13.05 18.65
N GLY A 80 -5.43 12.82 17.35
CA GLY A 80 -5.30 13.80 16.28
C GLY A 80 -3.92 13.87 15.61
N GLU A 81 -3.05 12.92 15.85
CA GLU A 81 -1.81 12.78 15.08
C GLU A 81 -2.12 12.24 13.68
N ASN A 82 -1.34 12.63 12.68
CA ASN A 82 -1.54 12.19 11.30
C ASN A 82 -0.59 11.03 10.93
N LEU A 83 -0.94 10.30 9.84
CA LEU A 83 -0.16 9.17 9.35
C LEU A 83 1.26 9.53 8.95
N ASP A 84 1.50 10.73 8.39
CA ASP A 84 2.84 11.17 8.01
C ASP A 84 3.81 11.23 9.20
N LYS A 85 3.32 11.64 10.37
CA LYS A 85 4.13 11.65 11.60
C LYS A 85 4.41 10.27 12.13
N LEU A 86 3.45 9.35 11.99
CA LEU A 86 3.60 7.94 12.41
C LEU A 86 4.46 7.13 11.46
N MET A 87 4.59 7.56 10.20
CA MET A 87 5.22 6.78 9.12
C MET A 87 6.61 6.24 9.48
N PRO A 88 7.56 7.01 10.03
CA PRO A 88 8.89 6.46 10.35
C PRO A 88 8.83 5.31 11.36
N GLU A 89 8.06 5.45 12.44
CA GLU A 89 7.91 4.43 13.46
C GLU A 89 7.15 3.20 12.93
N ALA A 90 6.06 3.41 12.18
CA ALA A 90 5.29 2.35 11.58
C ALA A 90 6.11 1.54 10.57
N PHE A 91 6.89 2.21 9.71
CA PHE A 91 7.78 1.56 8.76
C PHE A 91 8.92 0.79 9.44
N ALA A 92 9.53 1.35 10.49
CA ALA A 92 10.52 0.65 11.30
C ALA A 92 9.94 -0.61 11.94
N THR A 93 8.73 -0.51 12.48
CA THR A 93 7.98 -1.65 13.06
C THR A 93 7.72 -2.74 12.02
N VAL A 94 7.16 -2.38 10.84
CA VAL A 94 6.91 -3.34 9.74
C VAL A 94 8.22 -3.99 9.27
N ARG A 95 9.30 -3.22 9.15
CA ARG A 95 10.62 -3.73 8.75
C ARG A 95 11.16 -4.78 9.72
N GLU A 96 11.08 -4.52 11.03
CA GLU A 96 11.54 -5.48 12.03
C GLU A 96 10.65 -6.73 12.07
N VAL A 97 9.33 -6.57 12.01
CA VAL A 97 8.40 -7.71 11.96
C VAL A 97 8.60 -8.54 10.69
N SER A 98 8.83 -7.90 9.54
CA SER A 98 9.17 -8.58 8.29
C SER A 98 10.45 -9.42 8.42
N LYS A 99 11.48 -8.86 9.06
CA LYS A 99 12.72 -9.56 9.35
C LYS A 99 12.49 -10.79 10.25
N ARG A 100 11.68 -10.67 11.30
CA ARG A 100 11.38 -11.77 12.24
C ARG A 100 10.49 -12.85 11.62
N THR A 101 9.48 -12.47 10.84
CA THR A 101 8.46 -13.40 10.33
C THR A 101 8.82 -14.03 8.99
N LEU A 102 9.50 -13.26 8.11
CA LEU A 102 9.85 -13.68 6.74
C LEU A 102 11.35 -13.79 6.49
N GLY A 103 12.21 -13.36 7.42
CA GLY A 103 13.65 -13.25 7.19
C GLY A 103 14.04 -12.14 6.19
N GLN A 104 13.12 -11.23 5.89
CA GLN A 104 13.29 -10.19 4.86
C GLN A 104 13.29 -8.80 5.50
N ARG A 105 14.41 -8.08 5.39
CA ARG A 105 14.54 -6.70 5.85
C ARG A 105 14.41 -5.75 4.67
N HIS A 106 13.54 -4.76 4.77
CA HIS A 106 13.40 -3.71 3.75
C HIS A 106 14.70 -2.89 3.58
N PHE A 107 15.10 -2.67 2.34
CA PHE A 107 16.18 -1.76 1.98
C PHE A 107 15.71 -0.30 1.96
N ASP A 108 16.64 0.66 2.04
CA ASP A 108 16.31 2.09 2.07
C ASP A 108 15.48 2.53 0.85
N VAL A 109 15.82 2.02 -0.34
CA VAL A 109 15.05 2.31 -1.56
C VAL A 109 13.61 1.75 -1.49
N GLN A 110 13.40 0.66 -0.77
CA GLN A 110 12.07 0.09 -0.54
C GLN A 110 11.27 0.92 0.47
N LEU A 111 11.91 1.50 1.49
CA LEU A 111 11.27 2.46 2.41
C LEU A 111 10.83 3.71 1.64
N MET A 112 11.70 4.21 0.75
CA MET A 112 11.37 5.34 -0.13
C MET A 112 10.18 5.02 -1.05
N GLY A 113 10.15 3.82 -1.65
CA GLY A 113 9.03 3.34 -2.47
C GLY A 113 7.72 3.28 -1.68
N GLY A 114 7.77 2.75 -0.46
CA GLY A 114 6.61 2.71 0.45
C GLY A 114 6.07 4.10 0.80
N ALA A 115 6.96 5.07 1.08
CA ALA A 115 6.56 6.45 1.33
C ALA A 115 5.97 7.13 0.08
N ALA A 116 6.54 6.88 -1.10
CA ALA A 116 6.00 7.39 -2.36
C ALA A 116 4.58 6.88 -2.60
N LEU A 117 4.32 5.59 -2.39
CA LEU A 117 3.00 4.99 -2.50
C LEU A 117 2.01 5.58 -1.47
N HIS A 118 2.44 5.79 -0.23
CA HIS A 118 1.59 6.41 0.79
C HIS A 118 1.15 7.83 0.38
N TRP A 119 2.02 8.59 -0.27
CA TRP A 119 1.71 9.94 -0.78
C TRP A 119 0.99 9.95 -2.13
N GLY A 120 0.47 8.82 -2.60
CA GLY A 120 -0.30 8.71 -3.84
C GLY A 120 0.54 8.81 -5.12
N ASN A 121 1.84 8.54 -5.04
CA ASN A 121 2.71 8.53 -6.21
C ASN A 121 2.82 7.11 -6.81
N ILE A 122 3.33 7.05 -8.04
CA ILE A 122 3.71 5.79 -8.69
C ILE A 122 5.16 5.47 -8.34
N ALA A 123 5.40 4.31 -7.73
CA ALA A 123 6.72 3.79 -7.45
C ALA A 123 7.10 2.76 -8.53
N GLU A 124 7.93 3.15 -9.48
CA GLU A 124 8.44 2.23 -10.49
C GLU A 124 9.60 1.41 -9.93
N MET A 125 9.45 0.09 -9.94
CA MET A 125 10.47 -0.86 -9.50
C MET A 125 10.60 -1.99 -10.52
N LYS A 126 11.84 -2.45 -10.76
CA LYS A 126 12.07 -3.60 -11.64
C LYS A 126 11.55 -4.89 -11.03
N THR A 127 11.25 -5.84 -11.91
CA THR A 127 10.95 -7.22 -11.49
C THR A 127 12.08 -7.77 -10.61
N GLY A 128 11.72 -8.38 -9.48
CA GLY A 128 12.68 -8.91 -8.50
C GLY A 128 13.18 -7.91 -7.45
N GLU A 129 12.84 -6.62 -7.53
CA GLU A 129 13.25 -5.63 -6.52
C GLU A 129 12.37 -5.62 -5.25
N GLY A 130 11.41 -6.55 -5.15
CA GLY A 130 10.61 -6.76 -3.95
C GLY A 130 9.40 -5.82 -3.82
N LYS A 131 8.72 -5.48 -4.93
CA LYS A 131 7.48 -4.67 -4.93
C LYS A 131 6.46 -5.14 -3.90
N THR A 132 6.23 -6.44 -3.83
CA THR A 132 5.29 -7.06 -2.88
C THR A 132 5.65 -6.76 -1.42
N LEU A 133 6.96 -6.77 -1.10
CA LEU A 133 7.43 -6.43 0.24
C LEU A 133 7.28 -4.92 0.52
N VAL A 134 7.55 -4.07 -0.47
CA VAL A 134 7.35 -2.60 -0.37
C VAL A 134 5.91 -2.27 -0.05
N ALA A 135 4.95 -2.92 -0.69
CA ALA A 135 3.52 -2.70 -0.46
C ALA A 135 3.09 -2.91 0.99
N THR A 136 3.85 -3.70 1.78
CA THR A 136 3.52 -3.93 3.20
C THR A 136 3.62 -2.69 4.05
N LEU A 137 4.52 -1.77 3.73
CA LEU A 137 4.77 -0.54 4.48
C LEU A 137 3.56 0.41 4.43
N PRO A 138 3.12 0.90 3.26
CA PRO A 138 1.97 1.80 3.17
C PRO A 138 0.65 1.08 3.46
N SER A 139 0.53 -0.24 3.20
CA SER A 139 -0.68 -0.99 3.56
C SER A 139 -0.90 -1.00 5.06
N TYR A 140 0.12 -1.32 5.85
CA TYR A 140 0.03 -1.28 7.30
C TYR A 140 -0.28 0.12 7.82
N LEU A 141 0.46 1.13 7.35
CA LEU A 141 0.30 2.51 7.78
C LEU A 141 -1.14 3.02 7.56
N ASN A 142 -1.68 2.83 6.36
CA ASN A 142 -3.04 3.31 6.03
C ASN A 142 -4.14 2.45 6.68
N ALA A 143 -3.86 1.17 7.00
CA ALA A 143 -4.80 0.32 7.70
C ALA A 143 -5.00 0.73 9.17
N LEU A 144 -4.08 1.50 9.76
CA LEU A 144 -4.22 2.02 11.13
C LEU A 144 -5.48 2.86 11.33
N GLU A 145 -5.99 3.53 10.28
CA GLU A 145 -7.24 4.30 10.35
C GLU A 145 -8.50 3.43 10.43
N GLY A 146 -8.40 2.11 10.25
CA GLY A 146 -9.55 1.20 10.34
C GLY A 146 -10.56 1.29 9.19
N LYS A 147 -10.24 2.04 8.12
CA LYS A 147 -11.14 2.29 6.97
C LYS A 147 -11.01 1.26 5.85
N GLY A 148 -10.04 0.38 5.92
CA GLY A 148 -9.76 -0.67 4.93
C GLY A 148 -8.78 -0.25 3.84
N VAL A 149 -7.84 -1.16 3.57
CA VAL A 149 -6.85 -1.03 2.52
C VAL A 149 -7.06 -2.14 1.50
N HIS A 150 -7.04 -1.81 0.21
CA HIS A 150 -7.12 -2.79 -0.86
C HIS A 150 -5.75 -2.96 -1.53
N VAL A 151 -5.32 -4.20 -1.73
CA VAL A 151 -4.13 -4.53 -2.52
C VAL A 151 -4.60 -5.29 -3.76
N VAL A 152 -4.48 -4.64 -4.90
CA VAL A 152 -5.01 -5.12 -6.18
C VAL A 152 -3.91 -5.83 -6.95
N THR A 153 -4.19 -7.07 -7.36
CA THR A 153 -3.28 -7.91 -8.17
C THR A 153 -3.96 -8.34 -9.48
N VAL A 154 -3.22 -9.02 -10.35
CA VAL A 154 -3.71 -9.43 -11.67
C VAL A 154 -4.46 -10.76 -11.69
N ASN A 155 -4.30 -11.63 -10.69
CA ASN A 155 -4.99 -12.94 -10.65
C ASN A 155 -5.15 -13.47 -9.23
N ASP A 156 -6.06 -14.45 -9.06
CA ASP A 156 -6.41 -15.08 -7.78
C ASP A 156 -5.22 -15.79 -7.11
N TYR A 157 -4.32 -16.36 -7.91
CA TYR A 157 -3.12 -17.02 -7.37
C TYR A 157 -2.23 -16.03 -6.62
N LEU A 158 -1.94 -14.88 -7.25
CA LEU A 158 -1.14 -13.83 -6.61
C LEU A 158 -1.87 -13.22 -5.41
N ALA A 159 -3.19 -12.98 -5.52
CA ALA A 159 -3.98 -12.46 -4.41
C ALA A 159 -3.89 -13.41 -3.21
N SER A 160 -4.10 -14.71 -3.40
CA SER A 160 -4.02 -15.72 -2.35
C SER A 160 -2.60 -15.86 -1.80
N TYR A 161 -1.60 -15.97 -2.66
CA TYR A 161 -0.21 -16.13 -2.26
C TYR A 161 0.31 -14.94 -1.47
N GLN A 162 0.06 -13.72 -1.97
CA GLN A 162 0.54 -12.49 -1.32
C GLN A 162 -0.21 -12.22 -0.01
N SER A 163 -1.53 -12.45 0.04
CA SER A 163 -2.32 -12.29 1.28
C SER A 163 -1.86 -13.24 2.38
N GLU A 164 -1.42 -14.45 2.02
CA GLU A 164 -0.91 -15.41 3.00
C GLU A 164 0.51 -15.06 3.44
N LEU A 165 1.41 -14.78 2.49
CA LEU A 165 2.83 -14.52 2.78
C LEU A 165 3.02 -13.18 3.50
N MET A 166 2.53 -12.08 2.93
CA MET A 166 2.63 -10.74 3.54
C MET A 166 1.69 -10.61 4.74
N GLY A 167 0.59 -11.34 4.73
CA GLY A 167 -0.35 -11.43 5.85
C GLY A 167 0.28 -11.88 7.16
N ARG A 168 1.42 -12.59 7.13
CA ARG A 168 2.17 -12.94 8.35
C ARG A 168 2.64 -11.70 9.09
N ILE A 169 3.10 -10.67 8.38
CA ILE A 169 3.52 -9.39 8.97
C ILE A 169 2.33 -8.72 9.63
N TYR A 170 1.23 -8.57 8.90
CA TYR A 170 0.04 -7.87 9.38
C TYR A 170 -0.62 -8.57 10.57
N ARG A 171 -0.77 -9.90 10.48
CA ARG A 171 -1.35 -10.72 11.57
C ARG A 171 -0.47 -10.69 12.83
N PHE A 172 0.87 -10.67 12.67
CA PHE A 172 1.78 -10.50 13.81
C PHE A 172 1.51 -9.18 14.53
N LEU A 173 1.22 -8.11 13.77
CA LEU A 173 0.88 -6.78 14.29
C LEU A 173 -0.61 -6.64 14.69
N GLY A 174 -1.37 -7.73 14.73
CA GLY A 174 -2.76 -7.75 15.19
C GLY A 174 -3.78 -7.23 14.18
N MET A 175 -3.43 -7.14 12.89
CA MET A 175 -4.36 -6.77 11.82
C MET A 175 -4.98 -7.98 11.13
N ASN A 176 -6.23 -7.83 10.68
CA ASN A 176 -6.93 -8.83 9.90
C ASN A 176 -6.63 -8.68 8.42
N VAL A 177 -6.47 -9.82 7.73
CA VAL A 177 -6.21 -9.88 6.30
C VAL A 177 -7.29 -10.69 5.62
N GLY A 178 -7.93 -10.09 4.62
CA GLY A 178 -8.91 -10.71 3.75
C GLY A 178 -8.34 -10.97 2.35
N CYS A 179 -8.99 -11.89 1.62
CA CYS A 179 -8.67 -12.19 0.24
C CYS A 179 -9.95 -12.43 -0.54
N ILE A 180 -10.16 -11.65 -1.60
CA ILE A 180 -11.28 -11.81 -2.54
C ILE A 180 -10.78 -12.61 -3.74
N ILE A 181 -11.41 -13.74 -3.97
CA ILE A 181 -11.13 -14.63 -5.10
C ILE A 181 -12.44 -15.02 -5.79
N THR A 182 -12.33 -15.56 -6.98
CA THR A 182 -13.46 -16.06 -7.79
C THR A 182 -14.33 -17.05 -6.99
N ASP A 183 -15.61 -17.13 -7.30
CA ASP A 183 -16.61 -18.06 -6.73
C ASP A 183 -16.94 -17.91 -5.22
N GLN A 184 -16.44 -16.88 -4.55
CA GLN A 184 -16.86 -16.62 -3.17
C GLN A 184 -18.30 -16.08 -3.10
N LYS A 185 -19.07 -16.55 -2.12
CA LYS A 185 -20.44 -16.09 -1.87
C LYS A 185 -20.44 -14.66 -1.28
N PRO A 186 -21.51 -13.87 -1.48
CA PRO A 186 -21.58 -12.49 -0.98
C PRO A 186 -21.31 -12.35 0.52
N ALA A 187 -21.81 -13.26 1.35
CA ALA A 187 -21.56 -13.24 2.80
C ALA A 187 -20.07 -13.44 3.13
N GLU A 188 -19.37 -14.30 2.38
CA GLU A 188 -17.94 -14.51 2.52
C GLU A 188 -17.15 -13.27 2.07
N ARG A 189 -17.49 -12.71 0.88
CA ARG A 189 -16.88 -11.49 0.38
C ARG A 189 -17.01 -10.34 1.37
N ARG A 190 -18.19 -10.13 1.95
CA ARG A 190 -18.42 -9.09 2.98
C ARG A 190 -17.49 -9.26 4.17
N LYS A 191 -17.26 -10.49 4.61
CA LYS A 191 -16.31 -10.79 5.69
C LYS A 191 -14.88 -10.41 5.30
N GLN A 192 -14.45 -10.72 4.06
CA GLN A 192 -13.12 -10.38 3.56
C GLN A 192 -12.94 -8.87 3.42
N TYR A 193 -13.93 -8.14 2.92
CA TYR A 193 -13.89 -6.67 2.83
C TYR A 193 -13.86 -5.97 4.19
N ASN A 194 -14.35 -6.60 5.24
CA ASN A 194 -14.29 -6.06 6.59
C ASN A 194 -12.92 -6.24 7.27
N ALA A 195 -11.97 -6.91 6.63
CA ALA A 195 -10.59 -6.99 7.12
C ALA A 195 -9.88 -5.62 7.04
N ASP A 196 -8.82 -5.43 7.81
CA ASP A 196 -8.02 -4.20 7.77
C ASP A 196 -7.33 -4.03 6.42
N ILE A 197 -6.86 -5.14 5.83
CA ILE A 197 -6.20 -5.19 4.52
C ILE A 197 -6.83 -6.31 3.71
N THR A 198 -7.32 -6.00 2.49
CA THR A 198 -7.97 -6.96 1.61
C THR A 198 -7.21 -7.06 0.29
N TYR A 199 -6.74 -8.26 -0.04
CA TYR A 199 -6.16 -8.60 -1.33
C TYR A 199 -7.23 -9.08 -2.29
N GLY A 200 -7.06 -8.84 -3.58
CA GLY A 200 -7.96 -9.33 -4.63
C GLY A 200 -7.52 -8.89 -6.01
N THR A 201 -8.23 -9.35 -7.04
CA THR A 201 -7.97 -8.93 -8.40
C THR A 201 -8.75 -7.67 -8.76
N ASN A 202 -8.25 -6.92 -9.75
CA ASN A 202 -8.96 -5.77 -10.31
C ASN A 202 -10.39 -6.14 -10.77
N ASN A 203 -10.54 -7.30 -11.40
CA ASN A 203 -11.83 -7.78 -11.91
C ASN A 203 -12.80 -8.06 -10.76
N GLU A 204 -12.38 -8.78 -9.73
CA GLU A 204 -13.23 -9.10 -8.58
C GLU A 204 -13.69 -7.85 -7.82
N PHE A 205 -12.78 -6.90 -7.56
CA PHE A 205 -13.14 -5.61 -6.95
C PHE A 205 -14.09 -4.80 -7.84
N GLY A 206 -13.84 -4.78 -9.15
CA GLY A 206 -14.68 -4.09 -10.11
C GLY A 206 -16.07 -4.70 -10.25
N PHE A 207 -16.19 -6.03 -10.35
CA PHE A 207 -17.49 -6.70 -10.39
C PHE A 207 -18.26 -6.56 -9.08
N ASP A 208 -17.62 -6.61 -7.93
CA ASP A 208 -18.28 -6.36 -6.65
C ASP A 208 -18.78 -4.90 -6.56
N TYR A 209 -17.99 -3.94 -7.03
CA TYR A 209 -18.44 -2.54 -7.13
C TYR A 209 -19.67 -2.38 -8.01
N LEU A 210 -19.69 -3.03 -9.19
CA LEU A 210 -20.86 -2.98 -10.07
C LEU A 210 -22.07 -3.65 -9.41
N ARG A 211 -21.92 -4.82 -8.80
CA ARG A 211 -23.00 -5.53 -8.08
C ARG A 211 -23.55 -4.67 -6.93
N ASP A 212 -22.69 -4.04 -6.15
CA ASP A 212 -23.08 -3.18 -5.05
C ASP A 212 -23.88 -1.94 -5.54
N ASN A 213 -23.55 -1.40 -6.72
CA ASN A 213 -24.33 -0.29 -7.33
C ASN A 213 -25.70 -0.72 -7.84
N MET A 214 -25.97 -2.01 -7.99
CA MET A 214 -27.27 -2.56 -8.34
C MET A 214 -28.06 -3.09 -7.16
N ALA A 215 -27.49 -3.05 -5.95
CA ALA A 215 -28.12 -3.55 -4.75
C ALA A 215 -29.36 -2.70 -4.38
N TRP A 216 -30.45 -3.36 -4.01
CA TRP A 216 -31.69 -2.73 -3.57
C TRP A 216 -31.63 -2.25 -2.11
N GLU A 217 -30.90 -3.01 -1.28
CA GLU A 217 -30.78 -2.71 0.14
C GLU A 217 -29.29 -2.56 0.53
N LYS A 218 -29.03 -1.66 1.48
CA LYS A 218 -27.69 -1.47 2.03
C LYS A 218 -27.10 -2.74 2.65
N ALA A 219 -27.96 -3.64 3.13
CA ALA A 219 -27.53 -4.92 3.68
C ALA A 219 -26.97 -5.89 2.64
N ASP A 220 -27.26 -5.68 1.34
CA ASP A 220 -26.77 -6.50 0.24
C ASP A 220 -25.37 -6.10 -0.22
N LEU A 221 -24.90 -4.89 0.14
CA LEU A 221 -23.57 -4.43 -0.19
C LEU A 221 -22.50 -5.35 0.42
N VAL A 222 -21.50 -5.70 -0.38
CA VAL A 222 -20.35 -6.49 0.09
C VAL A 222 -19.15 -5.60 0.45
N GLN A 223 -18.95 -4.49 -0.28
CA GLN A 223 -17.89 -3.53 -0.03
C GLN A 223 -18.32 -2.48 1.00
N ARG A 224 -17.37 -1.94 1.75
CA ARG A 224 -17.62 -0.92 2.78
C ARG A 224 -17.13 0.49 2.39
N GLY A 225 -16.74 0.69 1.14
CA GLY A 225 -16.16 1.93 0.64
C GLY A 225 -14.68 1.80 0.30
N HIS A 226 -14.15 2.82 -0.32
CA HIS A 226 -12.77 2.86 -0.81
C HIS A 226 -12.02 3.97 -0.09
N HIS A 227 -10.97 3.60 0.65
CA HIS A 227 -10.16 4.54 1.41
C HIS A 227 -8.75 4.65 0.84
N TYR A 228 -8.06 3.53 0.71
CA TYR A 228 -6.71 3.45 0.17
C TYR A 228 -6.54 2.17 -0.64
N ALA A 229 -5.89 2.29 -1.79
CA ALA A 229 -5.57 1.13 -2.62
C ALA A 229 -4.15 1.19 -3.16
N ILE A 230 -3.52 0.02 -3.22
CA ILE A 230 -2.29 -0.21 -3.96
C ILE A 230 -2.64 -1.09 -5.15
N VAL A 231 -2.30 -0.63 -6.35
CA VAL A 231 -2.49 -1.39 -7.59
C VAL A 231 -1.12 -1.88 -8.04
N ASP A 232 -0.92 -3.20 -8.01
CA ASP A 232 0.29 -3.84 -8.55
C ASP A 232 0.10 -4.11 -10.04
N GLU A 233 1.20 -4.17 -10.81
CA GLU A 233 1.18 -4.39 -12.27
C GLU A 233 0.26 -3.40 -13.01
N VAL A 234 0.41 -2.10 -12.71
CA VAL A 234 -0.47 -1.01 -13.23
C VAL A 234 -0.45 -0.89 -14.75
N ASP A 235 0.62 -1.24 -15.41
CA ASP A 235 0.77 -1.31 -16.85
C ASP A 235 -0.20 -2.36 -17.45
N SER A 236 -0.29 -3.54 -16.87
CA SER A 236 -1.26 -4.54 -17.28
C SER A 236 -2.70 -4.07 -17.01
N ILE A 237 -2.99 -3.65 -15.79
CA ILE A 237 -4.37 -3.35 -15.35
C ILE A 237 -4.90 -2.06 -15.96
N LEU A 238 -4.11 -0.98 -15.94
CA LEU A 238 -4.59 0.36 -16.31
C LEU A 238 -4.25 0.77 -17.75
N ILE A 239 -3.39 0.02 -18.44
CA ILE A 239 -2.99 0.31 -19.83
C ILE A 239 -3.47 -0.81 -20.77
N ASP A 240 -2.97 -2.04 -20.59
CA ASP A 240 -3.24 -3.14 -21.53
C ASP A 240 -4.71 -3.58 -21.49
N GLU A 241 -5.28 -3.73 -20.29
CA GLU A 241 -6.66 -4.16 -20.09
C GLU A 241 -7.66 -2.99 -19.94
N ALA A 242 -7.20 -1.74 -19.99
CA ALA A 242 -8.03 -0.56 -19.74
C ALA A 242 -9.25 -0.41 -20.67
N ARG A 243 -9.22 -1.06 -21.84
CA ARG A 243 -10.33 -1.04 -22.83
C ARG A 243 -11.31 -2.18 -22.65
N THR A 244 -11.03 -3.14 -21.78
CA THR A 244 -11.92 -4.29 -21.55
C THR A 244 -13.00 -3.88 -20.55
N PRO A 245 -14.28 -3.72 -20.97
CA PRO A 245 -15.33 -3.33 -20.06
C PRO A 245 -15.69 -4.49 -19.12
N LEU A 246 -15.95 -4.16 -17.85
CA LEU A 246 -16.59 -5.09 -16.92
C LEU A 246 -18.10 -5.02 -17.17
N ILE A 247 -18.70 -6.15 -17.57
CA ILE A 247 -20.13 -6.25 -17.89
C ILE A 247 -20.74 -7.33 -17.00
N ILE A 248 -21.86 -7.01 -16.39
CA ILE A 248 -22.69 -7.93 -15.58
C ILE A 248 -23.96 -8.28 -16.39
#